data_38c20bb87e138e783c049f391a431355
#
_entry.id   38c20bb87e138e783c049f391a431355
#
_cell.length_a   1.000
_cell.length_b   1.000
_cell.length_c   1.000
_cell.angle_alpha   90.00
_cell.angle_beta   90.00
_cell.angle_gamma   90.00
#
_symmetry.space_group_name_H-M   'P 1'
#
loop_
_entity.id
_entity.type
_entity.pdbx_description
1 polymer ?
#
loop_
_entity_poly.entity_id
_entity_poly.type
_entity_poly.pdbx_seq_one_letter_code
_entity_poly.pdbx_strand_id
1 'polypeptide(L)'
;MRPTIVFDFDGVIHKGYDGWRDGSIYGEIDEGLLNYMTYLSQMYNIVISSCRPATQIVMFLDAYCRKNDIDLEFEIMDDRNMFWSKYGVVGVTNMKPAGALYVDDRGFRYDNLKDFIKFMEGFGR
;
A
#
# COMPACT_ATOMS: atom_id res chain seq x y z
N MET A 1 5.41 -19.84 2.77
CA MET A 1 5.68 -18.40 2.92
C MET A 1 4.72 -17.60 2.03
N ARG A 2 4.10 -16.57 2.57
CA ARG A 2 3.19 -15.73 1.79
C ARG A 2 4.00 -14.75 0.93
N PRO A 3 3.63 -14.56 -0.34
CA PRO A 3 4.27 -13.52 -1.15
C PRO A 3 3.99 -12.13 -0.59
N THR A 4 4.87 -11.19 -0.86
CA THR A 4 4.73 -9.80 -0.44
C THR A 4 4.36 -8.94 -1.64
N ILE A 5 3.32 -8.11 -1.47
CA ILE A 5 2.92 -7.11 -2.47
C ILE A 5 3.35 -5.74 -1.92
N VAL A 6 4.08 -4.99 -2.73
CA VAL A 6 4.58 -3.66 -2.38
C VAL A 6 3.81 -2.63 -3.18
N PHE A 7 3.10 -1.73 -2.49
CA PHE A 7 2.31 -0.68 -3.11
C PHE A 7 3.01 0.66 -2.98
N ASP A 8 3.01 1.45 -4.06
CA ASP A 8 3.29 2.88 -3.94
C ASP A 8 2.14 3.58 -3.23
N PHE A 9 2.44 4.68 -2.56
CA PHE A 9 1.40 5.53 -1.96
C PHE A 9 0.93 6.59 -2.96
N ASP A 10 1.84 7.49 -3.36
CA ASP A 10 1.49 8.57 -4.29
C ASP A 10 1.28 8.00 -5.69
N GLY A 11 0.14 8.31 -6.29
CA GLY A 11 -0.24 7.81 -7.61
C GLY A 11 -0.94 6.46 -7.60
N VAL A 12 -1.04 5.79 -6.45
CA VAL A 12 -1.73 4.50 -6.31
C VAL A 12 -2.82 4.62 -5.26
N ILE A 13 -2.44 4.65 -3.97
CA ILE A 13 -3.41 4.85 -2.87
C ILE A 13 -3.88 6.30 -2.84
N HIS A 14 -2.95 7.23 -3.01
CA HIS A 14 -3.19 8.67 -3.11
C HIS A 14 -3.39 9.03 -4.57
N LYS A 15 -4.63 9.09 -5.01
CA LYS A 15 -4.98 9.40 -6.41
C LYS A 15 -4.83 10.89 -6.68
N GLY A 16 -4.56 11.22 -7.95
CA GLY A 16 -4.43 12.61 -8.37
C GLY A 16 -3.13 13.27 -7.94
N TYR A 17 -2.16 12.47 -7.52
CA TYR A 17 -0.85 13.00 -7.17
C TYR A 17 -0.14 13.53 -8.42
N ASP A 18 0.26 14.80 -8.40
CA ASP A 18 0.96 15.44 -9.52
C ASP A 18 2.23 16.16 -9.07
N GLY A 19 2.83 15.70 -8.00
CA GLY A 19 4.08 16.23 -7.47
C GLY A 19 4.01 16.47 -5.98
N TRP A 20 5.16 16.73 -5.38
CA TRP A 20 5.30 16.86 -3.93
C TRP A 20 4.53 18.06 -3.35
N ARG A 21 4.56 19.19 -4.06
CA ARG A 21 3.98 20.46 -3.62
C ARG A 21 4.51 20.85 -2.23
N ASP A 22 3.64 21.00 -1.25
CA ASP A 22 4.01 21.31 0.15
C ASP A 22 4.16 20.07 1.02
N GLY A 23 4.10 18.87 0.42
CA GLY A 23 4.19 17.61 1.14
C GLY A 23 2.88 17.11 1.72
N SER A 24 1.79 17.86 1.56
CA SER A 24 0.48 17.40 2.05
C SER A 24 -0.09 16.30 1.17
N ILE A 25 -1.04 15.54 1.72
CA ILE A 25 -1.80 14.54 0.98
C ILE A 25 -3.07 15.24 0.49
N TYR A 26 -2.99 15.80 -0.71
CA TYR A 26 -3.99 16.74 -1.23
C TYR A 26 -5.04 16.09 -2.13
N GLY A 27 -4.77 14.89 -2.62
CA GLY A 27 -5.67 14.20 -3.53
C GLY A 27 -6.63 13.27 -2.82
N GLU A 28 -7.33 12.49 -3.61
CA GLU A 28 -8.29 11.52 -3.12
C GLU A 28 -7.62 10.22 -2.73
N ILE A 29 -8.10 9.60 -1.65
CA ILE A 29 -7.62 8.27 -1.26
C ILE A 29 -8.51 7.24 -1.94
N ASP A 30 -7.88 6.22 -2.52
CA ASP A 30 -8.60 5.11 -3.16
C ASP A 30 -9.14 4.17 -2.07
N GLU A 31 -10.33 4.49 -1.58
CA GLU A 31 -10.98 3.72 -0.51
C GLU A 31 -11.23 2.28 -0.94
N GLY A 32 -11.64 2.09 -2.21
CA GLY A 32 -11.86 0.75 -2.73
C GLY A 32 -10.61 -0.10 -2.72
N LEU A 33 -9.46 0.50 -3.02
CA LEU A 33 -8.18 -0.21 -2.95
C LEU A 33 -7.84 -0.58 -1.51
N LEU A 34 -8.06 0.31 -0.54
CA LEU A 34 -7.81 0.00 0.87
C LEU A 34 -8.70 -1.15 1.35
N ASN A 35 -9.97 -1.16 0.95
CA ASN A 35 -10.87 -2.28 1.27
C ASN A 35 -10.36 -3.59 0.65
N TYR A 36 -9.88 -3.53 -0.59
CA TYR A 36 -9.34 -4.71 -1.25
C TYR A 36 -8.05 -5.18 -0.58
N MET A 37 -7.22 -4.25 -0.09
CA MET A 37 -6.02 -4.59 0.67
C MET A 37 -6.36 -5.34 1.95
N THR A 38 -7.49 -5.05 2.59
CA THR A 38 -7.97 -5.81 3.74
C THR A 38 -8.15 -7.29 3.37
N TYR A 39 -8.76 -7.54 2.21
CA TYR A 39 -8.93 -8.89 1.70
C TYR A 39 -7.58 -9.53 1.36
N LEU A 40 -6.72 -8.80 0.65
CA LEU A 40 -5.41 -9.30 0.23
C LEU A 40 -4.51 -9.63 1.44
N SER A 41 -4.65 -8.90 2.54
CA SER A 41 -3.81 -9.11 3.73
C SER A 41 -4.00 -10.48 4.37
N GLN A 42 -5.06 -11.19 4.00
CA GLN A 42 -5.29 -12.57 4.46
C GLN A 42 -4.43 -13.57 3.70
N MET A 43 -3.92 -13.21 2.51
CA MET A 43 -3.18 -14.14 1.65
C MET A 43 -1.77 -13.66 1.35
N TYR A 44 -1.51 -12.37 1.50
CA TYR A 44 -0.24 -11.76 1.15
C TYR A 44 0.26 -10.89 2.29
N ASN A 45 1.58 -10.74 2.34
CA ASN A 45 2.18 -9.68 3.15
C ASN A 45 2.05 -8.39 2.36
N ILE A 46 1.60 -7.31 3.00
CA ILE A 46 1.32 -6.04 2.32
C ILE A 46 2.27 -4.98 2.86
N VAL A 47 2.94 -4.27 1.96
CA VAL A 47 3.84 -3.18 2.31
C VAL A 47 3.51 -1.96 1.45
N ILE A 48 3.58 -0.78 2.06
CA ILE A 48 3.53 0.50 1.35
C ILE A 48 4.94 1.08 1.37
N SER A 49 5.49 1.37 0.19
CA SER A 49 6.81 1.98 0.03
C SER A 49 6.64 3.36 -0.59
N SER A 50 7.22 4.38 0.04
CA SER A 50 7.06 5.76 -0.41
C SER A 50 8.26 6.61 -0.01
N CYS A 51 8.49 7.69 -0.75
CA CYS A 51 9.49 8.69 -0.37
C CYS A 51 9.02 9.59 0.77
N ARG A 52 7.73 9.56 1.11
CA ARG A 52 7.20 10.31 2.24
C ARG A 52 7.70 9.72 3.55
N PRO A 53 7.80 10.53 4.63
CA PRO A 53 8.06 9.95 5.94
C PRO A 53 7.02 8.87 6.26
N ALA A 54 7.49 7.70 6.68
CA ALA A 54 6.59 6.59 7.00
C ALA A 54 5.58 6.97 8.09
N THR A 55 6.00 7.80 9.05
CA THR A 55 5.11 8.29 10.11
C THR A 55 3.93 9.07 9.55
N GLN A 56 4.14 9.90 8.52
CA GLN A 56 3.06 10.66 7.88
C GLN A 56 2.01 9.72 7.30
N ILE A 57 2.45 8.68 6.59
CA ILE A 57 1.54 7.73 5.95
C ILE A 57 0.78 6.93 6.99
N VAL A 58 1.47 6.42 8.00
CA VAL A 58 0.84 5.62 9.06
C VAL A 58 -0.22 6.44 9.78
N MET A 59 0.10 7.66 10.19
CA MET A 59 -0.85 8.51 10.90
C MET A 59 -2.06 8.86 10.03
N PHE A 60 -1.80 9.19 8.76
CA PHE A 60 -2.88 9.57 7.84
C PHE A 60 -3.81 8.40 7.56
N LEU A 61 -3.26 7.25 7.18
CA LEU A 61 -4.07 6.08 6.80
C LEU A 61 -4.76 5.46 8.01
N ASP A 62 -4.12 5.49 9.18
CA ASP A 62 -4.74 5.01 10.41
C ASP A 62 -6.01 5.82 10.72
N ALA A 63 -5.90 7.14 10.64
CA ALA A 63 -7.06 8.03 10.85
C ALA A 63 -8.12 7.84 9.77
N TYR A 64 -7.69 7.72 8.51
CA TYR A 64 -8.61 7.54 7.39
C TYR A 64 -9.40 6.23 7.51
N CYS A 65 -8.71 5.14 7.80
CA CYS A 65 -9.35 3.82 7.91
C CYS A 65 -10.30 3.78 9.11
N ARG A 66 -9.90 4.39 10.22
CA ARG A 66 -10.77 4.46 11.40
C ARG A 66 -12.05 5.23 11.12
N LYS A 67 -11.93 6.34 10.41
CA LYS A 67 -13.08 7.18 10.04
C LYS A 67 -14.03 6.47 9.07
N ASN A 68 -13.51 5.60 8.21
CA ASN A 68 -14.28 4.96 7.15
C ASN A 68 -14.55 3.47 7.40
N ASP A 69 -14.36 3.00 8.63
CA ASP A 69 -14.61 1.61 9.03
C ASP A 69 -13.85 0.59 8.19
N ILE A 70 -12.60 0.89 7.85
CA ILE A 70 -11.72 -0.03 7.15
C ILE A 70 -10.81 -0.69 8.18
N ASP A 71 -10.88 -2.01 8.27
CA ASP A 71 -10.14 -2.78 9.27
C ASP A 71 -8.74 -3.13 8.78
N LEU A 72 -7.89 -2.11 8.69
CA LEU A 72 -6.48 -2.26 8.36
C LEU A 72 -5.63 -1.61 9.46
N GLU A 73 -4.59 -2.30 9.85
CA GLU A 73 -3.58 -1.77 10.76
C GLU A 73 -2.30 -1.46 9.99
N PHE A 74 -1.61 -0.40 10.38
CA PHE A 74 -0.39 0.06 9.74
C PHE A 74 0.73 0.16 10.76
N GLU A 75 1.93 -0.25 10.36
CA GLU A 75 3.08 -0.23 11.23
C GLU A 75 4.32 0.17 10.45
N ILE A 76 5.18 0.99 11.05
CA ILE A 76 6.43 1.42 10.40
C ILE A 76 7.40 0.24 10.41
N MET A 77 7.96 -0.08 9.23
CA MET A 77 9.00 -1.08 9.13
C MET A 77 10.34 -0.51 9.60
N ASP A 78 11.14 -1.34 10.26
CA ASP A 78 12.53 -1.02 10.58
C ASP A 78 13.31 -0.88 9.26
N ASP A 79 14.08 0.20 9.11
CA ASP A 79 14.85 0.49 7.89
C ASP A 79 15.82 -0.63 7.52
N ARG A 80 16.27 -1.42 8.50
CA ARG A 80 17.20 -2.53 8.26
C ARG A 80 16.48 -3.79 7.82
N ASN A 81 15.15 -3.79 7.83
CA ASN A 81 14.36 -4.97 7.53
C ASN A 81 13.87 -4.88 6.08
N MET A 82 14.35 -5.81 5.25
CA MET A 82 13.96 -5.88 3.84
C MET A 82 12.72 -6.76 3.61
N PHE A 83 12.22 -7.39 4.66
CA PHE A 83 11.11 -8.34 4.57
C PHE A 83 10.04 -7.98 5.58
N TRP A 84 8.79 -8.18 5.20
CA TRP A 84 7.64 -7.96 6.07
C TRP A 84 6.83 -9.25 6.13
N SER A 85 6.50 -9.69 7.34
CA SER A 85 5.80 -10.96 7.51
C SER A 85 4.69 -10.92 8.56
N LYS A 86 4.28 -9.73 9.01
CA LYS A 86 3.21 -9.60 10.00
C LYS A 86 1.85 -9.78 9.34
N TYR A 87 1.11 -10.77 9.82
CA TYR A 87 -0.22 -11.09 9.30
C TYR A 87 -1.23 -9.99 9.66
N GLY A 88 -1.97 -9.52 8.65
CA GLY A 88 -3.04 -8.54 8.87
C GLY A 88 -2.57 -7.11 9.16
N VAL A 89 -1.26 -6.87 9.15
CA VAL A 89 -0.71 -5.54 9.41
C VAL A 89 0.08 -5.09 8.19
N VAL A 90 -0.20 -3.89 7.69
CA VAL A 90 0.48 -3.31 6.54
C VAL A 90 1.76 -2.64 7.03
N GLY A 91 2.91 -3.06 6.48
CA GLY A 91 4.18 -2.42 6.76
C GLY A 91 4.33 -1.15 5.92
N VAL A 92 4.87 -0.09 6.51
CA VAL A 92 5.12 1.18 5.81
C VAL A 92 6.59 1.52 5.92
N THR A 93 7.23 1.79 4.78
CA THR A 93 8.68 2.04 4.74
C THR A 93 9.03 3.09 3.70
N ASN A 94 10.21 3.70 3.90
CA ASN A 94 10.82 4.60 2.90
C ASN A 94 11.79 3.85 1.99
N MET A 95 12.01 2.56 2.23
CA MET A 95 12.89 1.71 1.45
C MET A 95 12.07 0.88 0.47
N LYS A 96 12.74 0.32 -0.54
CA LYS A 96 12.08 -0.62 -1.46
C LYS A 96 12.37 -2.04 -0.97
N PRO A 97 11.44 -2.67 -0.26
CA PRO A 97 11.68 -4.01 0.29
C PRO A 97 11.57 -5.08 -0.79
N ALA A 98 11.98 -6.30 -0.46
CA ALA A 98 11.80 -7.45 -1.32
C ALA A 98 10.30 -7.76 -1.43
N GLY A 99 9.84 -8.01 -2.64
CA GLY A 99 8.44 -8.35 -2.89
C GLY A 99 8.30 -9.18 -4.14
N ALA A 100 7.21 -9.92 -4.22
CA ALA A 100 6.86 -10.72 -5.41
C ALA A 100 6.16 -9.87 -6.47
N LEU A 101 5.50 -8.80 -6.05
CA LEU A 101 4.79 -7.90 -6.95
C LEU A 101 4.93 -6.47 -6.43
N TYR A 102 5.24 -5.55 -7.33
CA TYR A 102 5.29 -4.12 -7.07
C TYR A 102 4.16 -3.44 -7.84
N VAL A 103 3.26 -2.79 -7.12
CA VAL A 103 2.14 -2.03 -7.70
C VAL A 103 2.57 -0.58 -7.76
N ASP A 104 3.19 -0.22 -8.88
CA ASP A 104 3.79 1.09 -9.12
C ASP A 104 3.89 1.32 -10.64
N ASP A 105 4.69 2.29 -11.06
CA ASP A 105 4.86 2.60 -12.48
C ASP A 105 5.81 1.64 -13.22
N ARG A 106 6.50 0.74 -12.51
CA ARG A 106 7.46 -0.20 -13.11
C ARG A 106 7.00 -1.66 -13.08
N GLY A 107 6.34 -2.06 -12.00
CA GLY A 107 5.78 -3.40 -11.87
C GLY A 107 4.39 -3.43 -12.48
N PHE A 108 3.36 -3.74 -11.69
CA PHE A 108 1.99 -3.60 -12.16
C PHE A 108 1.58 -2.13 -12.10
N ARG A 109 1.29 -1.55 -13.25
CA ARG A 109 0.83 -0.16 -13.31
C ARG A 109 -0.63 -0.08 -12.87
N TYR A 110 -0.86 0.61 -11.77
CA TYR A 110 -2.20 0.73 -11.21
C TYR A 110 -2.96 1.87 -11.88
N ASP A 111 -3.99 1.55 -12.67
CA ASP A 111 -4.86 2.54 -13.30
C ASP A 111 -6.21 2.61 -12.59
N ASN A 112 -6.77 1.46 -12.23
CA ASN A 112 -8.06 1.40 -11.54
C ASN A 112 -8.19 0.07 -10.80
N LEU A 113 -9.11 0.05 -9.84
CA LEU A 113 -9.29 -1.12 -8.98
C LEU A 113 -9.78 -2.34 -9.75
N LYS A 114 -10.67 -2.15 -10.70
CA LYS A 114 -11.24 -3.25 -11.48
C LYS A 114 -10.16 -4.07 -12.19
N ASP A 115 -9.24 -3.37 -12.87
CA ASP A 115 -8.14 -4.03 -13.58
C ASP A 115 -7.17 -4.69 -12.62
N PHE A 116 -6.92 -4.07 -11.47
CA PHE A 116 -6.06 -4.64 -10.46
C PHE A 116 -6.65 -5.92 -9.88
N ILE A 117 -7.94 -5.92 -9.54
CA ILE A 117 -8.62 -7.12 -9.03
C ILE A 117 -8.51 -8.25 -10.05
N LYS A 118 -8.77 -7.95 -11.32
CA LYS A 118 -8.69 -8.93 -12.39
C LYS A 118 -7.29 -9.54 -12.50
N PHE A 119 -6.27 -8.68 -12.41
CA PHE A 119 -4.87 -9.14 -12.42
C PHE A 119 -4.59 -10.05 -11.22
N MET A 120 -5.03 -9.66 -10.02
CA MET A 120 -4.77 -10.42 -8.80
C MET A 120 -5.45 -11.79 -8.80
N GLU A 121 -6.59 -11.92 -9.47
CA GLU A 121 -7.28 -13.20 -9.58
C GLU A 121 -6.43 -14.26 -10.30
N GLY A 122 -5.53 -13.84 -11.16
CA GLY A 122 -4.59 -14.74 -11.85
C GLY A 122 -3.21 -14.82 -11.21
N PHE A 123 -2.91 -13.93 -10.26
CA PHE A 123 -1.58 -13.85 -9.66
C PHE A 123 -1.30 -15.02 -8.73
N GLY A 124 -0.13 -15.61 -8.87
CA GLY A 124 0.30 -16.73 -8.02
C GLY A 124 -0.25 -18.10 -8.43
N ARG A 125 -0.93 -18.18 -9.59
CA ARG A 125 -1.44 -19.44 -10.12
C ARG A 125 -0.44 -20.16 -11.01
#